data_a95e594ce34dbd301c86a2c1f66e4f4c
#
_entry.id   a95e594ce34dbd301c86a2c1f66e4f4c
#
_cell.length_a   1.000
_cell.length_b   1.000
_cell.length_c   1.000
_cell.angle_alpha   90.00
_cell.angle_beta   90.00
_cell.angle_gamma   90.00
#
_symmetry.space_group_name_H-M   'P 1'
#
loop_
_entity.id
_entity.type
_entity.pdbx_description
1 polymer ?
#
loop_
_entity_poly.entity_id
_entity_poly.type
_entity_poly.pdbx_seq_one_letter_code
_entity_poly.pdbx_strand_id
1 'polypeptide(L)'
;MDNFNEWIVKRKRVMTDYALIAAMVLGGVILMSFTGYLGSFAMIAIFGIGYLVFIGIKSTNLEFEYSVTNGELDIDKIIARSRRKRLISVHSSTFEYFAPLTTENKSMFEGDGALKKIDAFSSLESDNIYFAIYHKNNDKIRLAFEPTEKMIADFSRFVPRSAFHSK
;
A
#
# COMPACT_ATOMS: atom_id res chain seq x y z
N MET A 1 -2.21 -26.17 -15.15
CA MET A 1 -2.04 -24.84 -15.78
C MET A 1 -1.86 -23.87 -14.65
N ASP A 2 -0.66 -23.29 -14.49
CA ASP A 2 -0.41 -22.32 -13.42
C ASP A 2 -1.18 -21.04 -13.70
N ASN A 3 -2.14 -20.72 -12.84
CA ASN A 3 -2.90 -19.47 -12.93
C ASN A 3 -2.07 -18.35 -12.30
N PHE A 4 -1.26 -17.68 -13.10
CA PHE A 4 -0.56 -16.47 -12.71
C PHE A 4 -1.41 -15.24 -13.06
N ASN A 5 -1.70 -14.43 -12.06
CA ASN A 5 -2.38 -13.15 -12.21
C ASN A 5 -1.58 -12.05 -11.52
N GLU A 6 -1.31 -10.99 -12.25
CA GLU A 6 -0.63 -9.81 -11.74
C GLU A 6 -1.51 -8.57 -11.93
N TRP A 7 -1.57 -7.70 -10.94
CA TRP A 7 -2.34 -6.47 -10.98
C TRP A 7 -1.65 -5.37 -10.19
N ILE A 8 -1.58 -4.16 -10.76
CA ILE A 8 -0.96 -3.00 -10.13
C ILE A 8 -2.03 -1.98 -9.78
N VAL A 9 -2.10 -1.59 -8.52
CA VAL A 9 -2.99 -0.55 -8.00
C VAL A 9 -2.17 0.63 -7.54
N LYS A 10 -2.50 1.80 -8.07
CA LYS A 10 -1.84 3.06 -7.68
C LYS A 10 -2.57 3.65 -6.48
N ARG A 11 -1.83 3.90 -5.38
CA ARG A 11 -2.38 4.58 -4.22
C ARG A 11 -2.72 6.03 -4.57
N LYS A 12 -3.96 6.45 -4.28
CA LYS A 12 -4.34 7.87 -4.32
C LYS A 12 -3.64 8.61 -3.18
N ARG A 13 -3.15 9.81 -3.46
CA ARG A 13 -2.58 10.67 -2.42
C ARG A 13 -3.67 11.12 -1.46
N VAL A 14 -3.40 10.99 -0.17
CA VAL A 14 -4.25 11.48 0.90
C VAL A 14 -3.79 12.87 1.36
N MET A 15 -4.62 13.56 2.16
CA MET A 15 -4.32 14.92 2.64
C MET A 15 -2.97 15.02 3.36
N THR A 16 -2.59 13.98 4.10
CA THR A 16 -1.28 13.90 4.76
C THR A 16 -0.11 13.88 3.78
N ASP A 17 -0.26 13.27 2.60
CA ASP A 17 0.80 13.28 1.57
C ASP A 17 0.99 14.70 1.01
N TYR A 18 -0.10 15.44 0.79
CA TYR A 18 -0.02 16.85 0.35
C TYR A 18 0.60 17.75 1.41
N ALA A 19 0.24 17.56 2.70
CA ALA A 19 0.86 18.30 3.80
C ALA A 19 2.36 18.02 3.90
N LEU A 20 2.77 16.77 3.71
CA LEU A 20 4.18 16.37 3.70
C LEU A 20 4.94 16.96 2.51
N ILE A 21 4.33 16.99 1.32
CA ILE A 21 4.90 17.64 0.13
C ILE A 21 5.06 19.14 0.38
N ALA A 22 4.04 19.81 0.91
CA ALA A 22 4.11 21.23 1.25
C ALA A 22 5.23 21.52 2.25
N ALA A 23 5.35 20.72 3.30
CA ALA A 23 6.42 20.84 4.29
C ALA A 23 7.82 20.68 3.68
N MET A 24 8.00 19.69 2.76
CA MET A 24 9.27 19.50 2.05
C MET A 24 9.60 20.69 1.15
N VAL A 25 8.62 21.23 0.41
CA VAL A 25 8.83 22.39 -0.46
C VAL A 25 9.17 23.62 0.37
N LEU A 26 8.39 23.92 1.42
CA LEU A 26 8.66 25.07 2.31
C LEU A 26 10.01 24.95 2.98
N GLY A 27 10.36 23.77 3.51
CA GLY A 27 11.67 23.51 4.08
C GLY A 27 12.79 23.70 3.09
N GLY A 28 12.61 23.23 1.84
CA GLY A 28 13.56 23.44 0.75
C GLY A 28 13.78 24.93 0.44
N VAL A 29 12.70 25.72 0.34
CA VAL A 29 12.77 27.18 0.11
C VAL A 29 13.51 27.87 1.25
N ILE A 30 13.19 27.53 2.52
CA ILE A 30 13.90 28.08 3.69
C ILE A 30 15.39 27.74 3.60
N LEU A 31 15.76 26.48 3.34
CA LEU A 31 17.16 26.10 3.22
C LEU A 31 17.86 26.83 2.07
N MET A 32 17.20 27.02 0.92
CA MET A 32 17.73 27.76 -0.22
C MET A 32 18.01 29.23 0.14
N SER A 33 17.21 29.87 1.01
CA SER A 33 17.45 31.25 1.42
C SER A 33 18.77 31.47 2.19
N PHE A 34 19.28 30.40 2.82
CA PHE A 34 20.57 30.44 3.52
C PHE A 34 21.78 30.14 2.64
N THR A 35 21.57 29.72 1.38
CA THR A 35 22.69 29.35 0.49
C THR A 35 23.59 30.53 0.13
N GLY A 36 23.08 31.78 0.24
CA GLY A 36 23.89 32.98 0.01
C GLY A 36 25.14 33.08 0.90
N TYR A 37 25.08 32.51 2.12
CA TYR A 37 26.23 32.48 3.02
C TYR A 37 27.36 31.52 2.57
N LEU A 38 27.08 30.65 1.61
CA LEU A 38 28.03 29.65 1.10
C LEU A 38 28.95 30.20 -0.03
N GLY A 39 28.76 31.46 -0.43
CA GLY A 39 29.57 32.07 -1.49
C GLY A 39 29.59 31.25 -2.78
N SER A 40 30.75 30.87 -3.27
CA SER A 40 30.90 30.12 -4.52
C SER A 40 30.24 28.74 -4.52
N PHE A 41 29.91 28.15 -3.36
CA PHE A 41 29.24 26.88 -3.24
C PHE A 41 27.70 26.97 -3.25
N ALA A 42 27.15 28.18 -3.30
CA ALA A 42 25.69 28.41 -3.29
C ALA A 42 24.97 27.65 -4.39
N MET A 43 25.49 27.65 -5.60
CA MET A 43 24.88 26.94 -6.75
C MET A 43 24.78 25.43 -6.52
N ILE A 44 25.84 24.82 -5.99
CA ILE A 44 25.85 23.38 -5.69
C ILE A 44 24.82 23.06 -4.61
N ALA A 45 24.73 23.90 -3.57
CA ALA A 45 23.76 23.73 -2.50
C ALA A 45 22.30 23.85 -3.01
N ILE A 46 21.99 24.83 -3.86
CA ILE A 46 20.67 25.01 -4.46
C ILE A 46 20.24 23.76 -5.26
N PHE A 47 21.12 23.25 -6.14
CA PHE A 47 20.84 22.03 -6.90
C PHE A 47 20.69 20.82 -5.99
N GLY A 48 21.53 20.69 -4.96
CA GLY A 48 21.44 19.61 -3.98
C GLY A 48 20.10 19.61 -3.21
N ILE A 49 19.69 20.78 -2.70
CA ILE A 49 18.41 20.94 -1.98
C ILE A 49 17.24 20.63 -2.93
N GLY A 50 17.24 21.19 -4.13
CA GLY A 50 16.19 20.93 -5.13
C GLY A 50 16.08 19.44 -5.48
N TYR A 51 17.19 18.74 -5.62
CA TYR A 51 17.23 17.31 -5.89
C TYR A 51 16.67 16.49 -4.72
N LEU A 52 17.00 16.85 -3.47
CA LEU A 52 16.46 16.18 -2.27
C LEU A 52 14.95 16.38 -2.16
N VAL A 53 14.44 17.58 -2.39
CA VAL A 53 13.00 17.86 -2.42
C VAL A 53 12.32 17.05 -3.51
N PHE A 54 12.90 17.00 -4.72
CA PHE A 54 12.37 16.19 -5.82
C PHE A 54 12.28 14.70 -5.48
N ILE A 55 13.34 14.12 -4.90
CA ILE A 55 13.32 12.71 -4.47
C ILE A 55 12.26 12.50 -3.36
N GLY A 56 12.17 13.44 -2.41
CA GLY A 56 11.17 13.39 -1.35
C GLY A 56 9.75 13.35 -1.92
N ILE A 57 9.41 14.25 -2.83
CA ILE A 57 8.10 14.30 -3.49
C ILE A 57 7.84 12.99 -4.28
N LYS A 58 8.84 12.52 -5.02
CA LYS A 58 8.72 11.28 -5.79
C LYS A 58 8.46 10.07 -4.91
N SER A 59 9.01 10.04 -3.69
CA SER A 59 8.83 8.93 -2.73
C SER A 59 7.41 8.82 -2.17
N THR A 60 6.57 9.87 -2.27
CA THR A 60 5.15 9.80 -1.89
C THR A 60 4.31 9.04 -2.92
N ASN A 61 4.83 8.78 -4.11
CA ASN A 61 4.14 8.00 -5.12
C ASN A 61 4.29 6.50 -4.82
N LEU A 62 3.20 5.89 -4.39
CA LEU A 62 3.14 4.47 -4.00
C LEU A 62 2.22 3.71 -4.94
N GLU A 63 2.65 2.51 -5.33
CA GLU A 63 1.87 1.55 -6.08
C GLU A 63 1.94 0.20 -5.36
N PHE A 64 0.87 -0.58 -5.43
CA PHE A 64 0.82 -1.94 -4.89
C PHE A 64 0.69 -2.90 -6.06
N GLU A 65 1.53 -3.91 -6.09
CA GLU A 65 1.50 -4.98 -7.06
C GLU A 65 1.05 -6.24 -6.35
N TYR A 66 -0.01 -6.84 -6.86
CA TYR A 66 -0.54 -8.12 -6.39
C TYR A 66 -0.16 -9.18 -7.39
N SER A 67 0.39 -10.26 -6.91
CA SER A 67 0.73 -11.45 -7.69
C SER A 67 0.04 -12.65 -7.06
N VAL A 68 -0.77 -13.36 -7.84
CA VAL A 68 -1.50 -14.54 -7.36
C VAL A 68 -1.10 -15.74 -8.18
N THR A 69 -0.64 -16.78 -7.49
CA THR A 69 -0.24 -18.05 -8.10
C THR A 69 -0.74 -19.20 -7.25
N ASN A 70 -1.65 -20.01 -7.78
CA ASN A 70 -2.16 -21.22 -7.10
C ASN A 70 -2.65 -20.95 -5.66
N GLY A 71 -3.32 -19.81 -5.43
CA GLY A 71 -3.82 -19.41 -4.11
C GLY A 71 -2.80 -18.71 -3.21
N GLU A 72 -1.54 -18.60 -3.60
CA GLU A 72 -0.56 -17.76 -2.92
C GLU A 72 -0.69 -16.32 -3.39
N LEU A 73 -0.88 -15.41 -2.45
CA LEU A 73 -0.96 -13.97 -2.66
C LEU A 73 0.33 -13.31 -2.20
N ASP A 74 1.02 -12.70 -3.13
CA ASP A 74 2.16 -11.84 -2.91
C ASP A 74 1.74 -10.38 -3.13
N ILE A 75 2.06 -9.51 -2.19
CA ILE A 75 1.86 -8.07 -2.34
C ILE A 75 3.18 -7.36 -2.19
N ASP A 76 3.57 -6.64 -3.23
CA ASP A 76 4.73 -5.79 -3.27
C ASP A 76 4.33 -4.31 -3.27
N LYS A 77 5.02 -3.51 -2.47
CA LYS A 77 4.93 -2.05 -2.46
C LYS A 77 6.00 -1.48 -3.37
N ILE A 78 5.59 -0.73 -4.39
CA ILE A 78 6.47 -0.04 -5.32
C ILE A 78 6.51 1.45 -4.93
N ILE A 79 7.70 1.95 -4.60
CA ILE A 79 7.93 3.33 -4.19
C ILE A 79 8.60 4.07 -5.35
N ALA A 80 8.03 5.20 -5.76
CA ALA A 80 8.58 6.05 -6.82
C ALA A 80 8.82 5.31 -8.15
N ARG A 81 8.10 4.21 -8.42
CA ARG A 81 8.25 3.32 -9.59
C ARG A 81 9.66 2.73 -9.76
N SER A 82 10.46 2.70 -8.71
CA SER A 82 11.85 2.27 -8.78
C SER A 82 12.26 1.28 -7.69
N ARG A 83 11.68 1.38 -6.49
CA ARG A 83 11.99 0.50 -5.37
C ARG A 83 10.83 -0.41 -5.08
N ARG A 84 11.04 -1.71 -5.16
CA ARG A 84 10.07 -2.75 -4.81
C ARG A 84 10.42 -3.31 -3.43
N LYS A 85 9.40 -3.42 -2.57
CA LYS A 85 9.52 -4.03 -1.24
C LYS A 85 8.35 -4.96 -1.00
N ARG A 86 8.63 -6.25 -0.74
CA ARG A 86 7.62 -7.22 -0.33
C ARG A 86 6.95 -6.78 0.96
N LEU A 87 5.62 -6.61 0.94
CA LEU A 87 4.81 -6.36 2.12
C LEU A 87 4.41 -7.67 2.77
N ILE A 88 3.95 -8.61 1.97
CA ILE A 88 3.44 -9.89 2.44
C ILE A 88 3.50 -10.96 1.37
N SER A 89 3.64 -12.22 1.82
CA SER A 89 3.38 -13.44 1.08
C SER A 89 2.51 -14.31 1.98
N VAL A 90 1.34 -14.73 1.49
CA VAL A 90 0.36 -15.50 2.25
C VAL A 90 -0.44 -16.41 1.34
N HIS A 91 -0.66 -17.64 1.76
CA HIS A 91 -1.53 -18.56 1.04
C HIS A 91 -2.98 -18.35 1.50
N SER A 92 -3.90 -18.21 0.56
CA SER A 92 -5.31 -17.88 0.82
C SER A 92 -6.07 -18.93 1.64
N SER A 93 -5.56 -20.18 1.70
CA SER A 93 -6.11 -21.21 2.59
C SER A 93 -5.97 -20.90 4.08
N THR A 94 -5.08 -19.96 4.44
CA THR A 94 -4.89 -19.53 5.83
C THR A 94 -5.86 -18.44 6.26
N PHE A 95 -6.69 -17.94 5.34
CA PHE A 95 -7.67 -16.92 5.66
C PHE A 95 -8.77 -17.48 6.56
N GLU A 96 -9.02 -16.81 7.67
CA GLU A 96 -10.11 -17.08 8.60
C GLU A 96 -11.36 -16.28 8.23
N TYR A 97 -11.16 -15.16 7.55
CA TYR A 97 -12.20 -14.29 7.03
C TYR A 97 -11.73 -13.66 5.73
N PHE A 98 -12.58 -13.65 4.72
CA PHE A 98 -12.33 -12.96 3.44
C PHE A 98 -13.64 -12.43 2.87
N ALA A 99 -13.76 -11.11 2.75
CA ALA A 99 -14.98 -10.46 2.28
C ALA A 99 -14.71 -9.10 1.63
N PRO A 100 -15.63 -8.59 0.79
CA PRO A 100 -15.63 -7.19 0.39
C PRO A 100 -15.89 -6.30 1.61
N LEU A 101 -15.30 -5.10 1.62
CA LEU A 101 -15.57 -4.09 2.65
C LEU A 101 -16.97 -3.52 2.44
N THR A 102 -17.83 -3.67 3.45
CA THR A 102 -19.19 -3.16 3.48
C THR A 102 -19.42 -2.36 4.76
N THR A 103 -20.52 -1.61 4.81
CA THR A 103 -20.91 -0.90 6.04
C THR A 103 -21.17 -1.85 7.23
N GLU A 104 -21.63 -3.07 6.94
CA GLU A 104 -21.96 -4.08 7.96
C GLU A 104 -20.73 -4.67 8.64
N ASN A 105 -19.63 -4.88 7.89
CA ASN A 105 -18.40 -5.46 8.41
C ASN A 105 -17.29 -4.42 8.71
N LYS A 106 -17.63 -3.14 8.66
CA LYS A 106 -16.70 -2.04 8.92
C LYS A 106 -16.07 -2.10 10.31
N SER A 107 -16.84 -2.48 11.33
CA SER A 107 -16.32 -2.67 12.70
C SER A 107 -15.26 -3.76 12.77
N MET A 108 -15.43 -4.86 12.04
CA MET A 108 -14.45 -5.94 11.93
C MET A 108 -13.22 -5.48 11.14
N PHE A 109 -13.42 -4.69 10.08
CA PHE A 109 -12.34 -4.09 9.31
C PHE A 109 -11.50 -3.11 10.14
N GLU A 110 -12.13 -2.25 10.94
CA GLU A 110 -11.42 -1.32 11.83
C GLU A 110 -10.71 -2.08 12.94
N GLY A 111 -11.29 -3.17 13.44
CA GLY A 111 -10.75 -4.13 14.40
C GLY A 111 -10.32 -3.54 15.74
N ASP A 112 -9.95 -4.42 16.64
CA ASP A 112 -9.37 -4.07 17.93
C ASP A 112 -7.92 -3.65 17.79
N GLY A 113 -7.37 -2.90 18.76
CA GLY A 113 -5.99 -2.43 18.77
C GLY A 113 -4.90 -3.53 18.67
N ALA A 114 -5.28 -4.80 18.88
CA ALA A 114 -4.39 -5.97 18.75
C ALA A 114 -4.18 -6.45 17.29
N LEU A 115 -4.94 -5.94 16.31
CA LEU A 115 -4.83 -6.32 14.90
C LEU A 115 -3.69 -5.57 14.21
N LYS A 116 -2.75 -6.31 13.65
CA LYS A 116 -1.76 -5.74 12.74
C LYS A 116 -2.42 -5.45 11.39
N LYS A 117 -2.46 -4.19 11.00
CA LYS A 117 -3.14 -3.72 9.78
C LYS A 117 -2.14 -3.58 8.63
N ILE A 118 -2.45 -4.22 7.51
CA ILE A 118 -1.70 -4.08 6.26
C ILE A 118 -2.67 -3.56 5.20
N ASP A 119 -2.49 -2.29 4.84
CA ASP A 119 -3.31 -1.59 3.85
C ASP A 119 -2.55 -1.48 2.54
N ALA A 120 -3.07 -2.16 1.52
CA ALA A 120 -2.48 -2.24 0.20
C ALA A 120 -3.54 -1.94 -0.87
N PHE A 121 -4.30 -0.86 -0.74
CA PHE A 121 -5.36 -0.43 -1.65
C PHE A 121 -5.16 1.02 -2.10
N SER A 122 -5.92 1.45 -3.09
CA SER A 122 -5.78 2.79 -3.68
C SER A 122 -6.29 3.90 -2.77
N SER A 123 -7.49 3.75 -2.23
CA SER A 123 -8.20 4.72 -1.38
C SER A 123 -9.33 4.03 -0.63
N LEU A 124 -9.68 4.52 0.56
CA LEU A 124 -10.87 4.06 1.31
C LEU A 124 -12.20 4.35 0.59
N GLU A 125 -12.18 5.19 -0.43
CA GLU A 125 -13.35 5.50 -1.28
C GLU A 125 -13.54 4.49 -2.42
N SER A 126 -12.67 3.48 -2.53
CA SER A 126 -12.78 2.46 -3.56
C SER A 126 -13.86 1.44 -3.19
N ASP A 127 -14.74 1.13 -4.14
CA ASP A 127 -15.82 0.16 -3.96
C ASP A 127 -15.33 -1.30 -4.03
N ASN A 128 -14.06 -1.52 -4.38
CA ASN A 128 -13.47 -2.84 -4.66
C ASN A 128 -12.51 -3.31 -3.58
N ILE A 129 -12.60 -2.75 -2.37
CA ILE A 129 -11.75 -3.18 -1.26
C ILE A 129 -12.26 -4.50 -0.71
N TYR A 130 -11.37 -5.48 -0.66
CA TYR A 130 -11.55 -6.73 0.07
C TYR A 130 -10.58 -6.78 1.24
N PHE A 131 -10.96 -7.48 2.29
CA PHE A 131 -10.04 -7.72 3.39
C PHE A 131 -10.07 -9.18 3.83
N ALA A 132 -8.89 -9.64 4.24
CA ALA A 132 -8.69 -10.95 4.82
C ALA A 132 -8.17 -10.81 6.25
N ILE A 133 -8.61 -11.71 7.13
CA ILE A 133 -8.07 -11.86 8.48
C ILE A 133 -7.42 -13.23 8.55
N TYR A 134 -6.19 -13.29 9.05
CA TYR A 134 -5.44 -14.53 9.22
C TYR A 134 -4.41 -14.38 10.35
N HIS A 135 -3.86 -15.52 10.80
CA HIS A 135 -2.79 -15.54 11.78
C HIS A 135 -1.43 -15.84 11.12
N LYS A 136 -0.39 -15.11 11.54
CA LYS A 136 1.00 -15.37 11.17
C LYS A 136 1.90 -15.11 12.37
N ASN A 137 2.70 -16.11 12.76
CA ASN A 137 3.64 -16.00 13.90
C ASN A 137 2.98 -15.48 15.19
N ASN A 138 1.80 -15.96 15.54
CA ASN A 138 0.99 -15.52 16.68
C ASN A 138 0.35 -14.13 16.56
N ASP A 139 0.62 -13.38 15.50
CA ASP A 139 -0.03 -12.10 15.23
C ASP A 139 -1.31 -12.32 14.42
N LYS A 140 -2.40 -11.69 14.84
CA LYS A 140 -3.62 -11.59 14.03
C LYS A 140 -3.48 -10.43 13.07
N ILE A 141 -3.57 -10.69 11.77
CA ILE A 141 -3.31 -9.72 10.70
C ILE A 141 -4.60 -9.48 9.92
N ARG A 142 -4.91 -8.20 9.69
CA ARG A 142 -5.88 -7.78 8.69
C ARG A 142 -5.12 -7.27 7.48
N LEU A 143 -5.32 -7.93 6.35
CA LEU A 143 -4.82 -7.52 5.04
C LEU A 143 -5.98 -6.93 4.24
N ALA A 144 -5.84 -5.70 3.75
CA ALA A 144 -6.81 -5.05 2.87
C ALA A 144 -6.17 -4.73 1.52
N PHE A 145 -6.85 -5.08 0.42
CA PHE A 145 -6.36 -4.92 -0.94
C PHE A 145 -7.52 -4.85 -1.96
N GLU A 146 -7.24 -4.57 -3.21
CA GLU A 146 -8.22 -4.44 -4.30
C GLU A 146 -8.02 -5.54 -5.35
N PRO A 147 -8.55 -6.75 -5.11
CA PRO A 147 -8.42 -7.85 -6.06
C PRO A 147 -9.24 -7.60 -7.32
N THR A 148 -8.79 -8.15 -8.46
CA THR A 148 -9.62 -8.27 -9.65
C THR A 148 -10.61 -9.43 -9.49
N GLU A 149 -11.70 -9.44 -10.27
CA GLU A 149 -12.66 -10.54 -10.27
C GLU A 149 -11.99 -11.90 -10.52
N LYS A 150 -10.97 -11.92 -11.38
CA LYS A 150 -10.20 -13.12 -11.68
C LYS A 150 -9.42 -13.61 -10.45
N MET A 151 -8.83 -12.71 -9.68
CA MET A 151 -8.17 -13.05 -8.42
C MET A 151 -9.16 -13.58 -7.38
N ILE A 152 -10.35 -12.97 -7.27
CA ILE A 152 -11.41 -13.45 -6.38
C ILE A 152 -11.83 -14.87 -6.76
N ALA A 153 -12.00 -15.15 -8.06
CA ALA A 153 -12.33 -16.48 -8.55
C ALA A 153 -11.22 -17.51 -8.25
N ASP A 154 -9.95 -17.10 -8.31
CA ASP A 154 -8.83 -17.96 -7.91
C ASP A 154 -8.83 -18.20 -6.39
N PHE A 155 -9.04 -17.17 -5.57
CA PHE A 155 -9.11 -17.30 -4.11
C PHE A 155 -10.27 -18.21 -3.66
N SER A 156 -11.44 -18.12 -4.31
CA SER A 156 -12.62 -18.92 -3.98
C SER A 156 -12.37 -20.43 -4.02
N ARG A 157 -11.31 -20.87 -4.69
CA ARG A 157 -10.92 -22.29 -4.78
C ARG A 157 -10.09 -22.75 -3.59
N PHE A 158 -9.37 -21.83 -2.94
CA PHE A 158 -8.40 -22.14 -1.88
C PHE A 158 -8.84 -21.63 -0.51
N VAL A 159 -9.59 -20.53 -0.46
CA VAL A 159 -10.15 -19.99 0.79
C VAL A 159 -11.15 -20.98 1.37
N PRO A 160 -11.07 -21.30 2.68
CA PRO A 160 -12.07 -22.15 3.35
C PRO A 160 -13.49 -21.60 3.15
N ARG A 161 -14.46 -22.46 2.85
CA ARG A 161 -15.86 -22.04 2.63
C ARG A 161 -16.46 -21.27 3.80
N SER A 162 -16.04 -21.57 5.02
CA SER A 162 -16.45 -20.88 6.25
C SER A 162 -15.87 -19.47 6.37
N ALA A 163 -14.77 -19.19 5.67
CA ALA A 163 -14.05 -17.91 5.70
C ALA A 163 -14.47 -16.98 4.56
N PHE A 164 -15.01 -17.53 3.47
CA PHE A 164 -15.38 -16.77 2.28
C PHE A 164 -16.81 -16.22 2.39
N HIS A 165 -16.93 -14.90 2.53
CA HIS A 165 -18.19 -14.18 2.56
C HIS A 165 -18.33 -13.35 1.28
N SER A 166 -19.00 -13.90 0.29
CA SER A 166 -19.44 -13.14 -0.88
C SER A 166 -20.71 -12.37 -0.55
N LYS A 167 -20.88 -11.19 -1.17
CA LYS A 167 -22.18 -10.50 -1.09
C LYS A 167 -23.34 -11.41 -1.42
#